data_6df3daecb4bff08d00a9ffd7fd1360ea
#
_entry.id   6df3daecb4bff08d00a9ffd7fd1360ea
#
_cell.length_a   1.000
_cell.length_b   1.000
_cell.length_c   1.000
_cell.angle_alpha   90.00
_cell.angle_beta   90.00
_cell.angle_gamma   90.00
#
_symmetry.space_group_name_H-M   'P 1'
#
loop_
_entity.id
_entity.type
_entity.pdbx_description
1 polymer ?
#
loop_
_entity_poly.entity_id
_entity_poly.type
_entity_poly.pdbx_seq_one_letter_code
_entity_poly.pdbx_strand_id
1 'polypeptide(L)'
;KNKVDLLKSLFVRGAALLLLLMILAGCMAKTVPPPTQPAKVAVVLGAGAAKGFAHIGVLKVLEANRVPVHMVIGTSAGSFVGCLYAYGYNAYQLQGMAMSLEKDDIADLTIPDNGFLKGEKLQKYVNNAVRHTPIERFRIPFHAVATNVQTGEEMVFGQGNAGMAVRASCSVPGVF
;
A
#
# COMPACT_ATOMS: atom_id res chain seq x y z
N LYS A 1 -31.13 19.52 69.18
CA LYS A 1 -30.44 19.53 67.88
C LYS A 1 -31.18 20.49 66.97
N ASN A 2 -30.58 21.61 66.56
CA ASN A 2 -31.25 22.69 65.88
C ASN A 2 -31.76 22.31 64.51
N LYS A 3 -32.98 22.73 64.13
CA LYS A 3 -33.56 22.57 62.78
C LYS A 3 -32.61 23.01 61.68
N VAL A 4 -31.75 24.02 61.97
CA VAL A 4 -30.72 24.54 61.02
C VAL A 4 -29.66 23.53 60.71
N ASP A 5 -29.20 22.72 61.66
CA ASP A 5 -28.18 21.68 61.44
C ASP A 5 -28.72 20.52 60.63
N LEU A 6 -30.00 20.19 60.83
CA LEU A 6 -30.69 19.15 60.04
C LEU A 6 -30.83 19.60 58.57
N LEU A 7 -31.22 20.88 58.32
CA LEU A 7 -31.32 21.42 56.94
C LEU A 7 -29.98 21.45 56.25
N LYS A 8 -28.92 21.87 56.94
CA LYS A 8 -27.55 21.86 56.37
C LYS A 8 -27.08 20.46 56.00
N SER A 9 -27.36 19.47 56.85
CA SER A 9 -26.99 18.07 56.59
C SER A 9 -27.76 17.50 55.38
N LEU A 10 -29.06 17.81 55.25
CA LEU A 10 -29.86 17.40 54.09
C LEU A 10 -29.38 18.05 52.79
N PHE A 11 -29.02 19.35 52.84
CA PHE A 11 -28.49 20.06 51.66
C PHE A 11 -27.16 19.50 51.19
N VAL A 12 -26.22 19.24 52.12
CA VAL A 12 -24.91 18.65 51.79
C VAL A 12 -25.05 17.23 51.20
N ARG A 13 -25.94 16.41 51.75
CA ARG A 13 -26.21 15.05 51.25
C ARG A 13 -26.87 15.07 49.86
N GLY A 14 -27.78 16.00 49.61
CA GLY A 14 -28.42 16.20 48.31
C GLY A 14 -27.42 16.66 47.25
N ALA A 15 -26.54 17.62 47.58
CA ALA A 15 -25.49 18.09 46.68
C ALA A 15 -24.47 16.97 46.35
N ALA A 16 -24.08 16.17 47.33
CA ALA A 16 -23.18 15.04 47.12
C ALA A 16 -23.79 13.97 46.22
N LEU A 17 -25.09 13.68 46.37
CA LEU A 17 -25.82 12.72 45.53
C LEU A 17 -25.94 13.20 44.08
N LEU A 18 -26.20 14.51 43.89
CA LEU A 18 -26.26 15.14 42.56
C LEU A 18 -24.91 15.12 41.87
N LEU A 19 -23.82 15.38 42.61
CA LEU A 19 -22.45 15.31 42.07
C LEU A 19 -22.08 13.89 41.66
N LEU A 20 -22.48 12.88 42.46
CA LEU A 20 -22.26 11.47 42.15
C LEU A 20 -23.03 11.05 40.89
N LEU A 21 -24.29 11.49 40.74
CA LEU A 21 -25.07 11.26 39.52
C LEU A 21 -24.50 11.91 38.28
N MET A 22 -23.94 13.13 38.37
CA MET A 22 -23.28 13.78 37.28
C MET A 22 -21.98 13.05 36.85
N ILE A 23 -21.21 12.52 37.81
CA ILE A 23 -20.01 11.73 37.53
C ILE A 23 -20.36 10.40 36.82
N LEU A 24 -21.40 9.73 37.26
CA LEU A 24 -21.89 8.50 36.64
C LEU A 24 -22.47 8.71 35.25
N ALA A 25 -23.14 9.83 35.00
CA ALA A 25 -23.65 10.18 33.67
C ALA A 25 -22.53 10.54 32.67
N GLY A 26 -21.40 11.06 33.16
CA GLY A 26 -20.24 11.41 32.31
C GLY A 26 -19.47 10.21 31.75
N CYS A 27 -19.66 9.01 32.31
CA CYS A 27 -18.94 7.79 31.87
C CYS A 27 -19.66 6.99 30.76
N MET A 28 -20.76 7.48 30.19
CA MET A 28 -21.31 6.88 28.96
C MET A 28 -20.39 7.18 27.78
N ALA A 29 -19.36 6.34 27.61
CA ALA A 29 -18.56 6.33 26.38
C ALA A 29 -19.53 6.22 25.22
N LYS A 30 -19.49 7.22 24.30
CA LYS A 30 -20.18 7.11 23.01
C LYS A 30 -19.64 5.86 22.33
N THR A 31 -20.43 4.80 22.27
CA THR A 31 -20.12 3.65 21.43
C THR A 31 -20.16 4.13 20.00
N VAL A 32 -18.98 4.29 19.41
CA VAL A 32 -18.88 4.53 17.96
C VAL A 32 -19.44 3.28 17.28
N PRO A 33 -20.50 3.40 16.50
CA PRO A 33 -21.04 2.24 15.80
C PRO A 33 -19.93 1.63 14.94
N PRO A 34 -19.82 0.29 14.86
CA PRO A 34 -18.82 -0.35 14.02
C PRO A 34 -18.98 0.14 12.59
N PRO A 35 -17.88 0.34 11.85
CA PRO A 35 -17.95 0.79 10.47
C PRO A 35 -18.85 -0.17 9.68
N THR A 36 -19.84 0.38 8.99
CA THR A 36 -20.86 -0.38 8.22
C THR A 36 -20.27 -1.09 7.00
N GLN A 37 -19.00 -0.79 6.63
CA GLN A 37 -18.28 -1.46 5.57
C GLN A 37 -16.87 -1.84 6.03
N PRO A 38 -16.37 -3.04 5.64
CA PRO A 38 -15.00 -3.42 5.90
C PRO A 38 -14.02 -2.40 5.31
N ALA A 39 -12.95 -2.08 6.04
CA ALA A 39 -11.91 -1.20 5.55
C ALA A 39 -11.26 -1.78 4.27
N LYS A 40 -11.09 -0.95 3.25
CA LYS A 40 -10.32 -1.32 2.06
C LYS A 40 -8.84 -1.10 2.32
N VAL A 41 -8.01 -2.10 2.04
CA VAL A 41 -6.55 -2.05 2.23
C VAL A 41 -5.87 -1.81 0.89
N ALA A 42 -5.12 -0.72 0.79
CA ALA A 42 -4.19 -0.49 -0.31
C ALA A 42 -2.76 -0.74 0.16
N VAL A 43 -1.98 -1.45 -0.65
CA VAL A 43 -0.55 -1.70 -0.38
C VAL A 43 0.27 -0.81 -1.31
N VAL A 44 1.11 0.04 -0.70
CA VAL A 44 2.01 0.93 -1.43
C VAL A 44 3.43 0.39 -1.32
N LEU A 45 4.01 0.02 -2.47
CA LEU A 45 5.34 -0.56 -2.58
C LEU A 45 6.31 0.48 -3.17
N GLY A 46 7.26 0.92 -2.36
CA GLY A 46 8.20 1.98 -2.74
C GLY A 46 9.33 1.50 -3.65
N ALA A 47 10.11 2.47 -4.13
CA ALA A 47 11.34 2.22 -4.86
C ALA A 47 12.42 1.57 -3.97
N GLY A 48 13.45 0.96 -4.57
CA GLY A 48 14.54 0.39 -3.77
C GLY A 48 15.52 -0.49 -4.54
N ALA A 49 15.44 -0.54 -5.86
CA ALA A 49 16.28 -1.44 -6.69
C ALA A 49 16.25 -2.88 -6.14
N ALA A 50 17.41 -3.52 -5.91
CA ALA A 50 17.48 -4.88 -5.36
C ALA A 50 16.82 -5.02 -3.97
N LYS A 51 16.71 -3.95 -3.17
CA LYS A 51 16.00 -3.97 -1.89
C LYS A 51 14.49 -4.17 -2.04
N GLY A 52 13.94 -3.96 -3.24
CA GLY A 52 12.54 -4.22 -3.57
C GLY A 52 12.10 -5.67 -3.33
N PHE A 53 13.02 -6.63 -3.28
CA PHE A 53 12.68 -8.00 -2.90
C PHE A 53 12.15 -8.12 -1.46
N ALA A 54 12.42 -7.15 -0.58
CA ALA A 54 11.82 -7.08 0.75
C ALA A 54 10.28 -6.97 0.69
N HIS A 55 9.71 -6.39 -0.37
CA HIS A 55 8.27 -6.31 -0.56
C HIS A 55 7.62 -7.70 -0.59
N ILE A 56 8.30 -8.70 -1.16
CA ILE A 56 7.80 -10.07 -1.21
C ILE A 56 7.63 -10.64 0.21
N GLY A 57 8.56 -10.33 1.11
CA GLY A 57 8.45 -10.71 2.52
C GLY A 57 7.22 -10.10 3.21
N VAL A 58 6.95 -8.83 2.95
CA VAL A 58 5.76 -8.14 3.47
C VAL A 58 4.47 -8.79 2.91
N LEU A 59 4.42 -9.02 1.60
CA LEU A 59 3.27 -9.67 0.96
C LEU A 59 3.01 -11.06 1.54
N LYS A 60 4.05 -11.86 1.84
CA LYS A 60 3.91 -13.15 2.53
C LYS A 60 3.23 -13.03 3.89
N VAL A 61 3.62 -12.00 4.67
CA VAL A 61 3.02 -11.78 5.99
C VAL A 61 1.55 -11.38 5.85
N LEU A 62 1.22 -10.51 4.89
CA LEU A 62 -0.17 -10.13 4.61
C LEU A 62 -1.02 -11.35 4.21
N GLU A 63 -0.52 -12.20 3.30
CA GLU A 63 -1.22 -13.41 2.88
C GLU A 63 -1.39 -14.41 4.04
N ALA A 64 -0.33 -14.65 4.82
CA ALA A 64 -0.36 -15.56 5.97
C ALA A 64 -1.38 -15.14 7.03
N ASN A 65 -1.56 -13.82 7.20
CA ASN A 65 -2.55 -13.25 8.12
C ASN A 65 -3.91 -12.98 7.46
N ARG A 66 -4.11 -13.42 6.22
CA ARG A 66 -5.35 -13.25 5.46
C ARG A 66 -5.82 -11.79 5.38
N VAL A 67 -4.87 -10.86 5.33
CA VAL A 67 -5.18 -9.44 5.13
C VAL A 67 -5.58 -9.23 3.67
N PRO A 68 -6.83 -8.82 3.39
CA PRO A 68 -7.27 -8.63 2.01
C PRO A 68 -6.61 -7.39 1.40
N VAL A 69 -5.94 -7.56 0.26
CA VAL A 69 -5.38 -6.45 -0.52
C VAL A 69 -6.37 -6.07 -1.61
N HIS A 70 -6.85 -4.82 -1.56
CA HIS A 70 -7.87 -4.30 -2.48
C HIS A 70 -7.28 -3.43 -3.60
N MET A 71 -6.05 -2.95 -3.43
CA MET A 71 -5.33 -2.15 -4.41
C MET A 71 -3.82 -2.28 -4.16
N VAL A 72 -3.05 -2.22 -5.23
CA VAL A 72 -1.59 -2.17 -5.17
C VAL A 72 -1.11 -0.94 -5.94
N ILE A 73 -0.24 -0.15 -5.30
CA ILE A 73 0.43 0.99 -5.91
C ILE A 73 1.93 0.75 -5.82
N GLY A 74 2.65 0.93 -6.91
CA GLY A 74 4.08 0.63 -6.93
C GLY A 74 4.91 1.68 -7.62
N THR A 75 6.13 1.92 -7.10
CA THR A 75 7.14 2.77 -7.72
C THR A 75 8.43 1.98 -7.92
N SER A 76 9.02 2.03 -9.14
CA SER A 76 10.27 1.34 -9.49
C SER A 76 10.22 -0.15 -9.14
N ALA A 77 11.13 -0.66 -8.32
CA ALA A 77 11.12 -2.06 -7.86
C ALA A 77 9.79 -2.46 -7.23
N GLY A 78 9.11 -1.53 -6.54
CA GLY A 78 7.76 -1.76 -6.02
C GLY A 78 6.70 -1.87 -7.13
N SER A 79 6.86 -1.17 -8.26
CA SER A 79 5.97 -1.34 -9.40
C SER A 79 6.17 -2.70 -10.07
N PHE A 80 7.40 -3.19 -10.16
CA PHE A 80 7.72 -4.51 -10.68
C PHE A 80 7.08 -5.63 -9.84
N VAL A 81 7.36 -5.65 -8.54
CA VAL A 81 6.78 -6.64 -7.61
C VAL A 81 5.26 -6.51 -7.53
N GLY A 82 4.76 -5.28 -7.42
CA GLY A 82 3.33 -4.97 -7.31
C GLY A 82 2.52 -5.36 -8.55
N CYS A 83 3.08 -5.15 -9.74
CA CYS A 83 2.48 -5.55 -11.01
C CYS A 83 2.23 -7.08 -11.06
N LEU A 84 3.25 -7.85 -10.73
CA LEU A 84 3.17 -9.32 -10.74
C LEU A 84 2.19 -9.83 -9.67
N TYR A 85 2.22 -9.23 -8.48
CA TYR A 85 1.28 -9.56 -7.41
C TYR A 85 -0.17 -9.25 -7.79
N ALA A 86 -0.40 -8.06 -8.32
CA ALA A 86 -1.74 -7.62 -8.71
C ALA A 86 -2.32 -8.41 -9.89
N TYR A 87 -1.46 -8.88 -10.80
CA TYR A 87 -1.84 -9.82 -11.86
C TYR A 87 -2.38 -11.13 -11.30
N GLY A 88 -1.80 -11.64 -10.20
CA GLY A 88 -2.31 -12.83 -9.53
C GLY A 88 -1.26 -13.82 -9.02
N TYR A 89 0.03 -13.51 -9.11
CA TYR A 89 1.06 -14.32 -8.46
C TYR A 89 0.97 -14.15 -6.95
N ASN A 90 1.00 -15.24 -6.19
CA ASN A 90 1.12 -15.17 -4.74
C ASN A 90 2.57 -14.88 -4.33
N ALA A 91 2.77 -14.48 -3.06
CA ALA A 91 4.08 -14.08 -2.58
C ALA A 91 5.14 -15.20 -2.61
N TYR A 92 4.75 -16.47 -2.53
CA TYR A 92 5.67 -17.60 -2.68
C TYR A 92 6.11 -17.80 -4.14
N GLN A 93 5.20 -17.64 -5.09
CA GLN A 93 5.54 -17.64 -6.52
C GLN A 93 6.48 -16.49 -6.86
N LEU A 94 6.20 -15.29 -6.34
CA LEU A 94 7.10 -14.13 -6.50
C LEU A 94 8.48 -14.38 -5.92
N GLN A 95 8.58 -15.07 -4.78
CA GLN A 95 9.88 -15.47 -4.23
C GLN A 95 10.63 -16.43 -5.18
N GLY A 96 9.95 -17.45 -5.71
CA GLY A 96 10.55 -18.34 -6.69
C GLY A 96 11.07 -17.59 -7.91
N MET A 97 10.26 -16.68 -8.48
CA MET A 97 10.66 -15.84 -9.60
C MET A 97 11.87 -14.96 -9.25
N ALA A 98 11.88 -14.34 -8.05
CA ALA A 98 12.97 -13.49 -7.59
C ALA A 98 14.29 -14.25 -7.40
N MET A 99 14.22 -15.52 -6.96
CA MET A 99 15.41 -16.37 -6.79
C MET A 99 16.00 -16.88 -8.12
N SER A 100 15.16 -17.00 -9.16
CA SER A 100 15.59 -17.41 -10.49
C SER A 100 15.88 -16.25 -11.44
N LEU A 101 15.61 -15.01 -11.01
CA LEU A 101 15.80 -13.83 -11.85
C LEU A 101 17.27 -13.49 -11.96
N GLU A 102 17.81 -13.56 -13.17
CA GLU A 102 19.15 -13.12 -13.47
C GLU A 102 19.17 -11.66 -13.90
N LYS A 103 20.30 -10.98 -13.69
CA LYS A 103 20.45 -9.57 -14.10
C LYS A 103 20.19 -9.39 -15.57
N ASP A 104 20.64 -10.34 -16.40
CA ASP A 104 20.49 -10.31 -17.84
C ASP A 104 19.05 -10.47 -18.34
N ASP A 105 18.13 -10.93 -17.49
CA ASP A 105 16.71 -11.04 -17.83
C ASP A 105 16.02 -9.68 -17.92
N ILE A 106 16.49 -8.71 -17.12
CA ILE A 106 15.83 -7.41 -16.95
C ILE A 106 16.70 -6.22 -17.30
N ALA A 107 18.03 -6.40 -17.42
CA ALA A 107 18.97 -5.33 -17.72
C ALA A 107 19.47 -5.45 -19.16
N ASP A 108 19.22 -4.42 -19.95
CA ASP A 108 19.76 -4.24 -21.29
C ASP A 108 20.76 -3.08 -21.26
N LEU A 109 22.07 -3.44 -21.18
CA LEU A 109 23.15 -2.48 -21.25
C LEU A 109 23.25 -1.90 -22.66
N THR A 110 23.19 -0.58 -22.75
CA THR A 110 23.44 0.14 -23.99
C THR A 110 24.61 1.09 -23.79
N ILE A 111 25.52 1.17 -24.79
CA ILE A 111 26.55 2.20 -24.88
C ILE A 111 25.83 3.49 -25.28
N PRO A 112 26.07 4.62 -24.62
CA PRO A 112 25.05 5.62 -24.41
C PRO A 112 24.96 6.68 -25.46
N ASP A 113 23.71 7.13 -25.72
CA ASP A 113 23.56 8.55 -26.05
C ASP A 113 22.87 9.33 -24.91
N ASN A 114 22.05 8.70 -24.07
CA ASN A 114 21.41 9.36 -22.94
C ASN A 114 21.00 8.45 -21.77
N GLY A 115 21.53 7.24 -21.66
CA GLY A 115 21.22 6.31 -20.55
C GLY A 115 21.99 4.99 -20.68
N PHE A 116 22.18 4.29 -19.56
CA PHE A 116 22.93 3.02 -19.52
C PHE A 116 22.05 1.79 -19.77
N LEU A 117 20.73 1.91 -19.60
CA LEU A 117 19.77 0.82 -19.78
C LEU A 117 18.59 1.30 -20.63
N LYS A 118 18.16 0.51 -21.62
CA LYS A 118 16.96 0.81 -22.42
C LYS A 118 15.65 0.42 -21.73
N GLY A 119 15.70 -0.52 -20.79
CA GLY A 119 14.55 -1.05 -20.09
C GLY A 119 13.60 -1.92 -20.94
N GLU A 120 14.01 -2.28 -22.18
CA GLU A 120 13.19 -3.10 -23.08
C GLU A 120 13.09 -4.54 -22.59
N LYS A 121 14.18 -5.07 -22.02
CA LYS A 121 14.17 -6.39 -21.41
C LYS A 121 13.23 -6.47 -20.23
N LEU A 122 13.26 -5.46 -19.34
CA LEU A 122 12.33 -5.37 -18.22
C LEU A 122 10.87 -5.32 -18.72
N GLN A 123 10.59 -4.47 -19.71
CA GLN A 123 9.26 -4.38 -20.33
C GLN A 123 8.81 -5.75 -20.89
N LYS A 124 9.69 -6.42 -21.65
CA LYS A 124 9.40 -7.73 -22.23
C LYS A 124 9.20 -8.79 -21.14
N TYR A 125 10.04 -8.81 -20.11
CA TYR A 125 9.91 -9.75 -19.00
C TYR A 125 8.55 -9.60 -18.31
N VAL A 126 8.17 -8.37 -17.94
CA VAL A 126 6.88 -8.10 -17.31
C VAL A 126 5.72 -8.51 -18.21
N ASN A 127 5.74 -8.10 -19.49
CA ASN A 127 4.67 -8.44 -20.43
C ASN A 127 4.50 -9.96 -20.59
N ASN A 128 5.59 -10.71 -20.67
CA ASN A 128 5.54 -12.16 -20.74
C ASN A 128 4.98 -12.77 -19.45
N ALA A 129 5.45 -12.30 -18.28
CA ALA A 129 4.99 -12.80 -16.98
C ALA A 129 3.48 -12.55 -16.78
N VAL A 130 2.96 -11.40 -17.19
CA VAL A 130 1.51 -11.11 -17.13
C VAL A 130 0.75 -11.53 -18.40
N ARG A 131 1.39 -12.32 -19.29
CA ARG A 131 0.79 -12.83 -20.54
C ARG A 131 0.16 -11.73 -21.39
N HIS A 132 0.83 -10.58 -21.48
CA HIS A 132 0.35 -9.38 -22.20
C HIS A 132 -1.02 -8.86 -21.74
N THR A 133 -1.45 -9.23 -20.53
CA THR A 133 -2.71 -8.77 -19.95
C THR A 133 -2.60 -7.27 -19.62
N PRO A 134 -3.53 -6.42 -20.06
CA PRO A 134 -3.51 -5.01 -19.71
C PRO A 134 -3.87 -4.79 -18.24
N ILE A 135 -3.36 -3.70 -17.65
CA ILE A 135 -3.42 -3.41 -16.20
C ILE A 135 -4.86 -3.44 -15.67
N GLU A 136 -5.80 -2.87 -16.40
CA GLU A 136 -7.21 -2.79 -16.02
C GLU A 136 -7.94 -4.13 -15.95
N ARG A 137 -7.28 -5.21 -16.39
CA ARG A 137 -7.79 -6.58 -16.29
C ARG A 137 -7.10 -7.40 -15.21
N PHE A 138 -6.28 -6.79 -14.39
CA PHE A 138 -5.61 -7.49 -13.30
C PHE A 138 -6.61 -7.90 -12.21
N ARG A 139 -6.25 -8.95 -11.48
CA ARG A 139 -7.07 -9.48 -10.39
C ARG A 139 -7.27 -8.46 -9.25
N ILE A 140 -6.24 -7.66 -8.98
CA ILE A 140 -6.26 -6.57 -8.00
C ILE A 140 -5.97 -5.27 -8.76
N PRO A 141 -6.74 -4.18 -8.55
CA PRO A 141 -6.43 -2.87 -9.08
C PRO A 141 -4.97 -2.49 -8.84
N PHE A 142 -4.26 -2.13 -9.90
CA PHE A 142 -2.83 -1.79 -9.86
C PHE A 142 -2.55 -0.44 -10.48
N HIS A 143 -1.62 0.29 -9.86
CA HIS A 143 -1.11 1.55 -10.39
C HIS A 143 0.42 1.57 -10.29
N ALA A 144 1.09 1.84 -11.41
CA ALA A 144 2.51 2.15 -11.43
C ALA A 144 2.68 3.67 -11.40
N VAL A 145 3.58 4.15 -10.53
CA VAL A 145 3.86 5.59 -10.40
C VAL A 145 5.23 5.88 -11.01
N ALA A 146 5.29 6.88 -11.88
CA ALA A 146 6.51 7.41 -12.47
C ALA A 146 6.54 8.94 -12.33
N THR A 147 7.65 9.56 -12.70
CA THR A 147 7.81 11.01 -12.73
C THR A 147 8.11 11.47 -14.15
N ASN A 148 7.41 12.49 -14.61
CA ASN A 148 7.76 13.18 -15.83
C ASN A 148 9.07 13.95 -15.61
N VAL A 149 10.13 13.56 -16.30
CA VAL A 149 11.48 14.12 -16.09
C VAL A 149 11.60 15.59 -16.53
N GLN A 150 10.70 16.07 -17.39
CA GLN A 150 10.71 17.46 -17.87
C GLN A 150 9.98 18.40 -16.92
N THR A 151 8.84 17.95 -16.35
CA THR A 151 7.98 18.80 -15.52
C THR A 151 8.12 18.49 -14.03
N GLY A 152 8.64 17.34 -13.64
CA GLY A 152 8.65 16.84 -12.27
C GLY A 152 7.30 16.32 -11.78
N GLU A 153 6.30 16.30 -12.65
CA GLU A 153 4.95 15.86 -12.28
C GLU A 153 4.83 14.35 -12.14
N GLU A 154 3.94 13.94 -11.25
CA GLU A 154 3.59 12.55 -11.07
C GLU A 154 2.79 12.02 -12.25
N MET A 155 3.17 10.82 -12.71
CA MET A 155 2.48 10.07 -13.75
C MET A 155 2.00 8.74 -13.17
N VAL A 156 0.67 8.51 -13.19
CA VAL A 156 0.05 7.30 -12.67
C VAL A 156 -0.51 6.45 -13.80
N PHE A 157 -0.01 5.22 -13.93
CA PHE A 157 -0.44 4.26 -14.95
C PHE A 157 -1.33 3.19 -14.31
N GLY A 158 -2.63 3.27 -14.52
CA GLY A 158 -3.63 2.30 -14.04
C GLY A 158 -4.32 1.51 -15.15
N GLN A 159 -3.86 1.66 -16.40
CA GLN A 159 -4.42 0.97 -17.57
C GLN A 159 -3.37 0.82 -18.68
N GLY A 160 -3.65 -0.05 -19.64
CA GLY A 160 -2.81 -0.30 -20.80
C GLY A 160 -1.70 -1.31 -20.52
N ASN A 161 -0.57 -1.15 -21.23
CA ASN A 161 0.54 -2.11 -21.22
C ASN A 161 1.32 -2.10 -19.90
N ALA A 162 1.25 -3.21 -19.16
CA ALA A 162 1.87 -3.35 -17.85
C ALA A 162 3.39 -3.23 -17.87
N GLY A 163 4.04 -3.86 -18.85
CA GLY A 163 5.51 -3.78 -18.98
C GLY A 163 5.99 -2.36 -19.28
N MET A 164 5.24 -1.60 -20.10
CA MET A 164 5.56 -0.20 -20.36
C MET A 164 5.40 0.68 -19.13
N ALA A 165 4.34 0.48 -18.37
CA ALA A 165 4.09 1.21 -17.12
C ALA A 165 5.18 0.93 -16.08
N VAL A 166 5.56 -0.34 -15.89
CA VAL A 166 6.65 -0.72 -14.98
C VAL A 166 7.99 -0.17 -15.46
N ARG A 167 8.30 -0.25 -16.78
CA ARG A 167 9.50 0.35 -17.35
C ARG A 167 9.56 1.84 -17.06
N ALA A 168 8.48 2.59 -17.34
CA ALA A 168 8.42 4.03 -17.06
C ALA A 168 8.67 4.33 -15.58
N SER A 169 8.08 3.55 -14.67
CA SER A 169 8.27 3.67 -13.22
C SER A 169 9.70 3.35 -12.76
N CYS A 170 10.41 2.49 -13.49
CA CYS A 170 11.80 2.12 -13.19
C CYS A 170 12.83 3.03 -13.88
N SER A 171 12.42 3.90 -14.79
CA SER A 171 13.32 4.76 -15.59
C SER A 171 13.88 5.89 -14.73
N VAL A 172 15.07 5.66 -14.18
CA VAL A 172 15.83 6.67 -13.44
C VAL A 172 16.73 7.41 -14.43
N PRO A 173 16.65 8.76 -14.53
CA PRO A 173 17.50 9.52 -15.44
C PRO A 173 18.98 9.23 -15.21
N GLY A 174 19.72 8.93 -16.30
CA GLY A 174 21.13 8.56 -16.25
C GLY A 174 21.41 7.08 -15.91
N VAL A 175 20.38 6.26 -15.69
CA VAL A 175 20.49 4.81 -15.51
C VAL A 175 19.70 4.06 -16.59
N PHE A 176 18.50 4.55 -16.93
CA PHE A 176 17.65 4.08 -18.03
C PHE A 176 17.53 5.15 -19.11
#